data_c6fca7db886f33d2a8c931173ec81f53
#
_entry.id   c6fca7db886f33d2a8c931173ec81f53
#
_cell.length_a   1.000
_cell.length_b   1.000
_cell.length_c   1.000
_cell.angle_alpha   90.00
_cell.angle_beta   90.00
_cell.angle_gamma   90.00
#
_symmetry.space_group_name_H-M   'P 1'
#
loop_
_entity.id
_entity.type
_entity.pdbx_description
1 polymer ?
#
loop_
_entity_poly.entity_id
_entity_poly.type
_entity_poly.pdbx_seq_one_letter_code
_entity_poly.pdbx_strand_id
1 'polypeptide(L)'
;KAQRLYWASKEVQSQFYRVVGSDTPLEQGHRDDILTMVIYNNPEEYRLNRLLYGYDTNNGGMYIEQDGTFFTYERTPQDSIYSLEELFRHEYTHYLQGRYLVPGLFGEGKLYENERLTWFEEGSAEFFAGSTRTHQVVPRKTIVQQLAVNPLNRYTLQQTLYATYGNWEFYNYAFALQSYLYANRWDLFSQLHHIIQNNQVIQYDQYRTTVSKDVTLNVAYQNYMQLLIDHQNEYTDPAVSDEYLQQPTAQPLADVQKEITQIIPLQHANTTEQTSDFFHTFTLRGTYTGKKTAGAESDWRNLNTVLDTILEQLSTKPWNGYKTMTAYFTNYRVNTNNQIECEIVFQGIANNIVESKEPNESIQEATPLPFRTNFIGHFDANNSLDIYQLNVQLPNKLAIAVINQHQIQMNWVLYHEKNLKNPVAYAKFQGQRLFETYTAQPGKYYLYVYSYDNRPGGYQGLVTIE
;
A
#
# COMPACT_ATOMS: atom_id res chain seq x y z
N LYS A 1 -9.51 -10.66 0.47
CA LYS A 1 -8.26 -10.81 1.22
C LYS A 1 -7.11 -10.05 0.55
N ALA A 2 -6.71 -10.41 -0.67
CA ALA A 2 -5.61 -9.75 -1.38
C ALA A 2 -5.75 -8.22 -1.39
N GLN A 3 -6.93 -7.70 -1.70
CA GLN A 3 -7.22 -6.27 -1.70
C GLN A 3 -7.04 -5.64 -0.31
N ARG A 4 -7.50 -6.30 0.76
CA ARG A 4 -7.32 -5.83 2.15
C ARG A 4 -5.84 -5.72 2.51
N LEU A 5 -5.06 -6.76 2.26
CA LEU A 5 -3.62 -6.76 2.55
C LEU A 5 -2.85 -5.75 1.68
N TYR A 6 -3.28 -5.56 0.44
CA TYR A 6 -2.70 -4.51 -0.41
C TYR A 6 -2.88 -3.11 0.20
N TRP A 7 -4.09 -2.75 0.66
CA TRP A 7 -4.30 -1.44 1.29
C TRP A 7 -3.61 -1.34 2.64
N ALA A 8 -3.57 -2.42 3.42
CA ALA A 8 -2.78 -2.48 4.66
C ALA A 8 -1.29 -2.21 4.39
N SER A 9 -0.71 -2.80 3.32
CA SER A 9 0.68 -2.50 2.94
C SER A 9 0.89 -1.02 2.61
N LYS A 10 -0.08 -0.36 1.96
CA LYS A 10 0.03 1.06 1.63
C LYS A 10 -0.05 1.97 2.85
N GLU A 11 -0.84 1.61 3.86
CA GLU A 11 -0.86 2.33 5.14
C GLU A 11 0.49 2.20 5.86
N VAL A 12 1.03 0.99 6.00
CA VAL A 12 2.35 0.76 6.62
C VAL A 12 3.45 1.48 5.84
N GLN A 13 3.49 1.31 4.52
CA GLN A 13 4.48 1.91 3.64
C GLN A 13 4.51 3.44 3.76
N SER A 14 3.33 4.08 3.76
CA SER A 14 3.25 5.53 3.82
C SER A 14 3.81 6.07 5.13
N GLN A 15 3.52 5.45 6.27
CA GLN A 15 4.04 5.87 7.57
C GLN A 15 5.55 5.57 7.71
N PHE A 16 6.00 4.44 7.19
CA PHE A 16 7.40 4.07 7.19
C PHE A 16 8.26 5.07 6.38
N TYR A 17 7.83 5.42 5.18
CA TYR A 17 8.56 6.39 4.35
C TYR A 17 8.59 7.80 4.94
N ARG A 18 7.56 8.23 5.66
CA ARG A 18 7.57 9.51 6.41
C ARG A 18 8.67 9.54 7.46
N VAL A 19 9.02 8.39 8.04
CA VAL A 19 10.08 8.25 9.05
C VAL A 19 11.45 8.14 8.41
N VAL A 20 11.59 7.25 7.42
CA VAL A 20 12.88 6.99 6.75
C VAL A 20 13.29 8.16 5.83
N GLY A 21 12.32 8.94 5.35
CA GLY A 21 12.54 10.12 4.51
C GLY A 21 12.92 9.80 3.06
N SER A 22 12.85 8.53 2.67
CA SER A 22 13.16 8.04 1.32
C SER A 22 12.25 6.88 0.95
N ASP A 23 11.87 6.79 -0.31
CA ASP A 23 11.21 5.65 -0.93
C ASP A 23 12.08 5.03 -2.04
N THR A 24 13.37 5.35 -2.02
CA THR A 24 14.35 4.75 -2.92
C THR A 24 14.93 3.50 -2.26
N PRO A 25 14.81 2.32 -2.88
CA PRO A 25 15.43 1.11 -2.36
C PRO A 25 16.94 1.26 -2.18
N LEU A 26 17.49 0.66 -1.13
CA LEU A 26 18.95 0.67 -0.89
C LEU A 26 19.70 -0.09 -1.97
N GLU A 27 19.09 -1.15 -2.48
CA GLU A 27 19.65 -2.00 -3.53
C GLU A 27 18.59 -2.30 -4.59
N GLN A 28 18.99 -2.73 -5.78
CA GLN A 28 18.12 -3.09 -6.89
C GLN A 28 18.64 -4.34 -7.58
N GLY A 29 17.75 -5.08 -8.25
CA GLY A 29 18.11 -6.32 -8.96
C GLY A 29 18.13 -7.55 -8.08
N HIS A 30 17.50 -7.50 -6.91
CA HIS A 30 17.36 -8.59 -5.96
C HIS A 30 15.95 -9.22 -6.02
N ARG A 31 15.78 -10.39 -5.41
CA ARG A 31 14.48 -11.09 -5.38
C ARG A 31 13.40 -10.30 -4.62
N ASP A 32 13.82 -9.54 -3.63
CA ASP A 32 12.96 -8.68 -2.82
C ASP A 32 12.52 -7.38 -3.53
N ASP A 33 12.92 -7.16 -4.78
CA ASP A 33 12.35 -6.08 -5.62
C ASP A 33 10.83 -6.22 -5.76
N ILE A 34 10.33 -7.45 -5.67
CA ILE A 34 8.90 -7.77 -5.69
C ILE A 34 8.57 -8.68 -4.50
N LEU A 35 7.76 -8.18 -3.56
CA LEU A 35 7.27 -9.00 -2.46
C LEU A 35 6.26 -10.05 -2.97
N THR A 36 6.58 -11.31 -2.75
CA THR A 36 5.65 -12.43 -2.94
C THR A 36 4.98 -12.78 -1.62
N MET A 37 3.66 -13.00 -1.64
CA MET A 37 2.92 -13.48 -0.46
C MET A 37 2.37 -14.87 -0.72
N VAL A 38 2.67 -15.80 0.19
CA VAL A 38 2.13 -17.16 0.20
C VAL A 38 1.30 -17.35 1.45
N ILE A 39 -0.04 -17.41 1.28
CA ILE A 39 -0.98 -17.55 2.38
C ILE A 39 -1.63 -18.92 2.27
N TYR A 40 -1.31 -19.82 3.20
CA TYR A 40 -1.89 -21.15 3.30
C TYR A 40 -3.29 -21.09 3.91
N ASN A 41 -4.10 -22.12 3.67
CA ASN A 41 -5.47 -22.14 4.19
C ASN A 41 -5.54 -22.37 5.71
N ASN A 42 -4.51 -22.97 6.30
CA ASN A 42 -4.50 -23.36 7.71
C ASN A 42 -3.06 -23.58 8.23
N PRO A 43 -2.86 -23.73 9.55
CA PRO A 43 -1.55 -23.99 10.14
C PRO A 43 -0.88 -25.29 9.68
N GLU A 44 -1.67 -26.32 9.36
CA GLU A 44 -1.15 -27.62 8.92
C GLU A 44 -0.46 -27.51 7.58
N GLU A 45 -1.07 -26.80 6.62
CA GLU A 45 -0.48 -26.52 5.32
C GLU A 45 0.78 -25.63 5.46
N TYR A 46 0.74 -24.63 6.34
CA TYR A 46 1.90 -23.78 6.59
C TYR A 46 3.12 -24.56 7.11
N ARG A 47 2.91 -25.58 7.93
CA ARG A 47 4.01 -26.44 8.43
C ARG A 47 4.72 -27.22 7.34
N LEU A 48 4.14 -27.36 6.15
CA LEU A 48 4.81 -27.98 5.00
C LEU A 48 6.03 -27.18 4.54
N ASN A 49 6.13 -25.89 4.84
CA ASN A 49 7.32 -25.06 4.53
C ASN A 49 8.59 -25.66 5.09
N ARG A 50 8.54 -26.33 6.25
CA ARG A 50 9.70 -27.02 6.82
C ARG A 50 10.23 -28.11 5.88
N LEU A 51 9.36 -28.81 5.19
CA LEU A 51 9.71 -29.86 4.24
C LEU A 51 10.09 -29.28 2.87
N LEU A 52 9.43 -28.21 2.43
CA LEU A 52 9.59 -27.63 1.10
C LEU A 52 10.82 -26.70 1.01
N TYR A 53 11.07 -25.92 2.07
CA TYR A 53 12.06 -24.84 2.06
C TYR A 53 13.07 -24.94 3.20
N GLY A 54 12.86 -25.82 4.19
CA GLY A 54 13.76 -26.00 5.34
C GLY A 54 13.59 -24.98 6.46
N TYR A 55 12.59 -24.11 6.40
CA TYR A 55 12.35 -23.07 7.40
C TYR A 55 11.66 -23.59 8.65
N ASP A 56 11.94 -22.98 9.81
CA ASP A 56 11.21 -23.26 11.03
C ASP A 56 9.78 -22.69 10.91
N THR A 57 8.80 -23.48 11.26
CA THR A 57 7.35 -23.18 11.18
C THR A 57 6.66 -23.14 12.54
N ASN A 58 7.43 -22.97 13.62
CA ASN A 58 6.89 -22.81 14.98
C ASN A 58 6.43 -21.37 15.28
N ASN A 59 6.34 -20.54 14.26
CA ASN A 59 5.87 -19.14 14.30
C ASN A 59 4.56 -18.97 13.54
N GLY A 60 3.97 -17.80 13.60
CA GLY A 60 2.71 -17.48 12.90
C GLY A 60 2.89 -17.08 11.43
N GLY A 61 4.10 -16.71 11.03
CA GLY A 61 4.48 -16.28 9.70
C GLY A 61 5.95 -15.92 9.67
N MET A 62 6.51 -15.70 8.50
CA MET A 62 7.90 -15.30 8.34
C MET A 62 8.10 -14.57 7.02
N TYR A 63 8.88 -13.53 7.03
CA TYR A 63 9.43 -12.91 5.84
C TYR A 63 10.85 -13.45 5.59
N ILE A 64 11.11 -13.92 4.39
CA ILE A 64 12.42 -14.41 3.97
C ILE A 64 12.96 -13.48 2.88
N GLU A 65 13.88 -12.61 3.27
CA GLU A 65 14.42 -11.57 2.40
C GLU A 65 15.14 -12.15 1.17
N GLN A 66 15.95 -13.20 1.34
CA GLN A 66 16.65 -13.87 0.24
C GLN A 66 15.71 -14.38 -0.86
N ASP A 67 14.48 -14.69 -0.51
CA ASP A 67 13.44 -15.17 -1.43
C ASP A 67 12.44 -14.06 -1.81
N GLY A 68 12.50 -12.88 -1.16
CA GLY A 68 11.52 -11.82 -1.31
C GLY A 68 10.11 -12.29 -0.98
N THR A 69 9.96 -13.26 -0.05
CA THR A 69 8.69 -13.96 0.17
C THR A 69 8.27 -13.94 1.62
N PHE A 70 7.03 -13.56 1.84
CA PHE A 70 6.31 -13.68 3.10
C PHE A 70 5.43 -14.93 3.09
N PHE A 71 5.59 -15.79 4.08
CA PHE A 71 4.82 -17.01 4.27
C PHE A 71 3.96 -16.90 5.53
N THR A 72 2.68 -17.22 5.43
CA THR A 72 1.75 -17.27 6.56
C THR A 72 0.54 -18.15 6.25
N TYR A 73 -0.45 -18.16 7.12
CA TYR A 73 -1.70 -18.91 6.96
C TYR A 73 -2.90 -18.11 7.41
N GLU A 74 -4.07 -18.49 6.89
CA GLU A 74 -5.36 -18.04 7.38
C GLU A 74 -5.56 -18.50 8.82
N ARG A 75 -5.95 -17.57 9.67
CA ARG A 75 -6.07 -17.80 11.10
C ARG A 75 -7.39 -17.36 11.67
N THR A 76 -7.79 -18.09 12.70
CA THR A 76 -8.94 -17.77 13.53
C THR A 76 -8.48 -17.26 14.89
N PRO A 77 -9.36 -16.67 15.71
CA PRO A 77 -9.01 -16.29 17.09
C PRO A 77 -8.55 -17.48 17.97
N GLN A 78 -8.83 -18.71 17.57
CA GLN A 78 -8.35 -19.91 18.24
C GLN A 78 -6.89 -20.26 17.89
N ASP A 79 -6.45 -19.85 16.69
CA ASP A 79 -5.09 -20.12 16.21
C ASP A 79 -4.09 -19.09 16.73
N SER A 80 -4.51 -17.82 16.86
CA SER A 80 -3.63 -16.71 17.22
C SER A 80 -4.41 -15.55 17.83
N ILE A 81 -3.75 -14.80 18.73
CA ILE A 81 -4.27 -13.51 19.23
C ILE A 81 -4.19 -12.41 18.16
N TYR A 82 -3.32 -12.55 17.18
CA TYR A 82 -3.17 -11.61 16.06
C TYR A 82 -3.99 -12.07 14.87
N SER A 83 -4.68 -11.13 14.22
CA SER A 83 -5.32 -11.36 12.93
C SER A 83 -4.29 -11.56 11.83
N LEU A 84 -4.73 -12.08 10.66
CA LEU A 84 -3.87 -12.18 9.47
C LEU A 84 -3.36 -10.79 9.04
N GLU A 85 -4.19 -9.76 9.12
CA GLU A 85 -3.80 -8.40 8.74
C GLU A 85 -2.76 -7.81 9.70
N GLU A 86 -2.90 -8.00 11.01
CA GLU A 86 -1.91 -7.54 11.99
C GLU A 86 -0.55 -8.19 11.78
N LEU A 87 -0.52 -9.53 11.59
CA LEU A 87 0.72 -10.23 11.28
C LEU A 87 1.31 -9.75 9.94
N PHE A 88 0.48 -9.61 8.91
CA PHE A 88 0.96 -9.10 7.63
C PHE A 88 1.61 -7.73 7.76
N ARG A 89 1.03 -6.81 8.53
CA ARG A 89 1.60 -5.47 8.78
C ARG A 89 2.97 -5.55 9.45
N HIS A 90 3.13 -6.48 10.40
CA HIS A 90 4.41 -6.77 11.06
C HIS A 90 5.46 -7.27 10.06
N GLU A 91 5.18 -8.34 9.35
CA GLU A 91 6.11 -8.93 8.38
C GLU A 91 6.40 -8.01 7.18
N TYR A 92 5.40 -7.24 6.75
CA TYR A 92 5.61 -6.23 5.72
C TYR A 92 6.56 -5.13 6.18
N THR A 93 6.61 -4.84 7.48
CA THR A 93 7.59 -3.91 8.03
C THR A 93 9.01 -4.46 7.91
N HIS A 94 9.23 -5.76 8.15
CA HIS A 94 10.53 -6.39 7.90
C HIS A 94 10.97 -6.27 6.44
N TYR A 95 10.05 -6.49 5.49
CA TYR A 95 10.32 -6.21 4.09
C TYR A 95 10.77 -4.76 3.84
N LEU A 96 10.10 -3.79 4.44
CA LEU A 96 10.48 -2.38 4.30
C LEU A 96 11.82 -2.06 4.98
N GLN A 97 12.10 -2.66 6.13
CA GLN A 97 13.38 -2.50 6.83
C GLN A 97 14.55 -2.95 5.96
N GLY A 98 14.55 -4.18 5.45
CA GLY A 98 15.60 -4.69 4.59
C GLY A 98 15.76 -3.88 3.31
N ARG A 99 14.66 -3.49 2.71
CA ARG A 99 14.69 -2.81 1.41
C ARG A 99 15.06 -1.33 1.45
N TYR A 100 14.69 -0.60 2.53
CA TYR A 100 14.80 0.88 2.54
C TYR A 100 15.58 1.44 3.73
N LEU A 101 15.90 0.63 4.74
CA LEU A 101 16.48 1.14 5.99
C LEU A 101 17.77 0.45 6.38
N VAL A 102 17.84 -0.88 6.39
CA VAL A 102 19.00 -1.63 6.90
C VAL A 102 19.83 -2.12 5.72
N PRO A 103 21.05 -1.62 5.50
CA PRO A 103 21.89 -2.05 4.39
C PRO A 103 22.36 -3.51 4.52
N GLY A 104 22.28 -4.28 3.44
CA GLY A 104 22.66 -5.69 3.35
C GLY A 104 21.51 -6.63 3.70
N LEU A 105 21.72 -7.93 3.46
CA LEU A 105 20.71 -8.96 3.74
C LEU A 105 20.57 -9.21 5.24
N PHE A 106 19.38 -9.62 5.67
CA PHE A 106 19.08 -9.98 7.05
C PHE A 106 20.07 -11.01 7.60
N GLY A 107 20.62 -10.73 8.77
CA GLY A 107 21.62 -11.56 9.42
C GLY A 107 23.05 -11.39 8.87
N GLU A 108 23.24 -10.65 7.80
CA GLU A 108 24.53 -10.35 7.20
C GLU A 108 24.99 -8.93 7.56
N GLY A 109 26.28 -8.76 7.65
CA GLY A 109 26.85 -7.44 7.95
C GLY A 109 26.94 -7.12 9.46
N LYS A 110 27.71 -6.07 9.75
CA LYS A 110 28.13 -5.74 11.12
C LYS A 110 26.99 -5.26 12.03
N LEU A 111 25.95 -4.67 11.49
CA LEU A 111 24.79 -4.24 12.29
C LEU A 111 24.02 -5.44 12.87
N TYR A 112 24.07 -6.60 12.20
CA TYR A 112 23.43 -7.84 12.67
C TYR A 112 24.26 -8.64 13.65
N GLU A 113 25.59 -8.43 13.72
CA GLU A 113 26.45 -9.17 14.62
C GLU A 113 25.99 -9.10 16.09
N ASN A 114 25.98 -10.25 16.78
CA ASN A 114 25.54 -10.39 18.17
C ASN A 114 24.08 -9.94 18.39
N GLU A 115 23.21 -10.14 17.42
CA GLU A 115 21.78 -9.82 17.49
C GLU A 115 21.48 -8.36 17.92
N ARG A 116 22.39 -7.43 17.57
CA ARG A 116 22.30 -6.04 18.09
C ARG A 116 21.12 -5.25 17.54
N LEU A 117 20.55 -5.64 16.39
CA LEU A 117 19.35 -5.00 15.81
C LEU A 117 18.03 -5.64 16.27
N THR A 118 18.05 -6.81 16.90
CA THR A 118 16.84 -7.59 17.20
C THR A 118 15.72 -6.75 17.87
N TRP A 119 16.05 -6.01 18.92
CA TRP A 119 15.07 -5.16 19.60
C TRP A 119 14.49 -4.08 18.68
N PHE A 120 15.32 -3.56 17.78
CA PHE A 120 14.91 -2.50 16.85
C PHE A 120 14.02 -3.06 15.76
N GLU A 121 14.41 -4.15 15.13
CA GLU A 121 13.66 -4.74 14.00
C GLU A 121 12.28 -5.21 14.45
N GLU A 122 12.22 -6.01 15.51
CA GLU A 122 10.97 -6.52 16.04
C GLU A 122 10.10 -5.41 16.67
N GLY A 123 10.73 -4.51 17.41
CA GLY A 123 10.04 -3.36 18.00
C GLY A 123 9.46 -2.41 16.96
N SER A 124 10.18 -2.19 15.85
CA SER A 124 9.69 -1.37 14.74
C SER A 124 8.59 -2.09 13.96
N ALA A 125 8.70 -3.42 13.75
CA ALA A 125 7.66 -4.21 13.10
C ALA A 125 6.34 -4.15 13.88
N GLU A 126 6.40 -4.33 15.20
CA GLU A 126 5.24 -4.17 16.08
C GLU A 126 4.71 -2.72 16.10
N PHE A 127 5.59 -1.73 16.04
CA PHE A 127 5.21 -0.32 16.02
C PHE A 127 4.51 0.04 14.71
N PHE A 128 5.12 -0.23 13.55
CA PHE A 128 4.55 0.12 12.26
C PHE A 128 3.33 -0.73 11.87
N ALA A 129 3.12 -1.90 12.50
CA ALA A 129 1.85 -2.61 12.38
C ALA A 129 0.64 -1.76 12.84
N GLY A 130 0.89 -0.75 13.68
CA GLY A 130 -0.07 0.28 14.09
C GLY A 130 -0.30 1.42 13.08
N SER A 131 0.28 1.36 11.89
CA SER A 131 0.13 2.41 10.87
C SER A 131 -1.31 2.60 10.43
N THR A 132 -1.71 3.85 10.28
CA THR A 132 -3.03 4.24 9.78
C THR A 132 -2.89 5.15 8.57
N ARG A 133 -3.98 5.34 7.86
CA ARG A 133 -4.01 6.22 6.68
C ARG A 133 -3.85 7.70 7.05
N THR A 134 -4.50 8.17 8.13
CA THR A 134 -4.63 9.60 8.46
C THR A 134 -4.33 9.96 9.92
N HIS A 135 -3.95 9.00 10.74
CA HIS A 135 -3.65 9.21 12.16
C HIS A 135 -2.24 8.74 12.52
N GLN A 136 -1.34 8.73 11.55
CA GLN A 136 0.05 8.29 11.71
C GLN A 136 0.14 6.85 12.22
N VAL A 137 1.00 6.58 13.20
CA VAL A 137 1.13 5.27 13.83
C VAL A 137 0.52 5.33 15.22
N VAL A 138 -0.44 4.46 15.48
CA VAL A 138 -1.15 4.40 16.76
C VAL A 138 -0.79 3.14 17.55
N PRO A 139 -0.79 3.19 18.89
CA PRO A 139 -0.63 2.00 19.69
C PRO A 139 -1.75 0.99 19.41
N ARG A 140 -1.38 -0.28 19.17
CA ARG A 140 -2.35 -1.35 18.95
C ARG A 140 -2.84 -1.92 20.28
N LYS A 141 -4.15 -2.18 20.36
CA LYS A 141 -4.78 -2.73 21.56
C LYS A 141 -4.16 -4.07 21.95
N THR A 142 -4.01 -4.98 21.01
CA THR A 142 -3.51 -6.33 21.25
C THR A 142 -2.11 -6.32 21.89
N ILE A 143 -1.16 -5.53 21.36
CA ILE A 143 0.20 -5.47 21.91
C ILE A 143 0.24 -4.76 23.28
N VAL A 144 -0.59 -3.73 23.48
CA VAL A 144 -0.69 -3.05 24.78
C VAL A 144 -1.29 -3.96 25.85
N GLN A 145 -2.24 -4.82 25.50
CA GLN A 145 -2.76 -5.84 26.42
C GLN A 145 -1.68 -6.86 26.82
N GLN A 146 -0.78 -7.25 25.90
CA GLN A 146 0.36 -8.10 26.24
C GLN A 146 1.33 -7.38 27.19
N LEU A 147 1.57 -6.07 26.97
CA LEU A 147 2.38 -5.25 27.87
C LEU A 147 1.79 -5.20 29.30
N ALA A 148 0.47 -5.29 29.43
CA ALA A 148 -0.24 -5.26 30.71
C ALA A 148 -0.19 -6.58 31.48
N VAL A 149 0.22 -7.70 30.88
CA VAL A 149 0.22 -9.03 31.51
C VAL A 149 1.17 -9.10 32.71
N ASN A 150 2.33 -8.42 32.62
CA ASN A 150 3.36 -8.48 33.69
C ASN A 150 3.74 -7.08 34.20
N PRO A 151 2.84 -6.36 34.89
CA PRO A 151 3.03 -4.95 35.22
C PRO A 151 4.13 -4.69 36.24
N LEU A 152 4.55 -5.70 37.02
CA LEU A 152 5.56 -5.54 38.10
C LEU A 152 6.99 -5.83 37.63
N ASN A 153 7.17 -6.55 36.55
CA ASN A 153 8.47 -7.00 36.04
C ASN A 153 8.73 -6.48 34.60
N ARG A 154 8.48 -5.21 34.39
CA ARG A 154 8.72 -4.58 33.08
C ARG A 154 10.21 -4.45 32.78
N TYR A 155 10.58 -4.64 31.53
CA TYR A 155 11.94 -4.40 31.07
C TYR A 155 12.33 -2.93 31.30
N THR A 156 13.53 -2.75 31.82
CA THR A 156 14.20 -1.45 31.84
C THR A 156 14.61 -1.06 30.42
N LEU A 157 14.93 0.21 30.22
CA LEU A 157 15.47 0.71 28.97
C LEU A 157 16.69 -0.09 28.50
N GLN A 158 17.60 -0.43 29.44
CA GLN A 158 18.76 -1.25 29.15
C GLN A 158 18.37 -2.66 28.71
N GLN A 159 17.47 -3.33 29.42
CA GLN A 159 17.02 -4.67 29.05
C GLN A 159 16.36 -4.69 27.65
N THR A 160 15.57 -3.66 27.33
CA THR A 160 14.93 -3.54 26.01
C THR A 160 15.96 -3.35 24.91
N LEU A 161 16.89 -2.40 25.05
CA LEU A 161 17.89 -2.08 24.02
C LEU A 161 18.90 -3.22 23.76
N TYR A 162 19.07 -4.14 24.72
CA TYR A 162 19.96 -5.29 24.60
C TYR A 162 19.21 -6.64 24.50
N ALA A 163 17.90 -6.58 24.24
CA ALA A 163 17.12 -7.80 24.05
C ALA A 163 17.55 -8.54 22.77
N THR A 164 17.55 -9.86 22.88
CA THR A 164 17.88 -10.81 21.82
C THR A 164 16.78 -11.86 21.68
N TYR A 165 16.81 -12.67 20.63
CA TYR A 165 15.85 -13.76 20.48
C TYR A 165 15.96 -14.77 21.64
N GLY A 166 14.89 -15.54 21.87
CA GLY A 166 14.78 -16.56 22.92
C GLY A 166 13.70 -16.28 23.97
N ASN A 167 13.21 -15.06 24.08
CA ASN A 167 12.05 -14.71 24.87
C ASN A 167 11.17 -13.70 24.14
N TRP A 168 9.96 -14.08 23.78
CA TRP A 168 9.01 -13.26 23.02
C TRP A 168 8.51 -12.01 23.77
N GLU A 169 8.67 -11.92 25.08
CA GLU A 169 8.21 -10.75 25.87
C GLU A 169 8.86 -9.44 25.42
N PHE A 170 10.08 -9.47 24.93
CA PHE A 170 10.79 -8.25 24.51
C PHE A 170 10.11 -7.51 23.37
N TYR A 171 9.32 -8.18 22.53
CA TYR A 171 8.53 -7.56 21.46
C TYR A 171 7.64 -6.44 22.00
N ASN A 172 6.97 -6.70 23.13
CA ASN A 172 6.07 -5.75 23.77
C ASN A 172 6.82 -4.51 24.28
N TYR A 173 8.00 -4.74 24.89
CA TYR A 173 8.83 -3.66 25.43
C TYR A 173 9.53 -2.88 24.33
N ALA A 174 10.01 -3.55 23.29
CA ALA A 174 10.61 -2.92 22.13
C ALA A 174 9.59 -2.07 21.36
N PHE A 175 8.36 -2.55 21.16
CA PHE A 175 7.23 -1.76 20.67
C PHE A 175 7.02 -0.50 21.51
N ALA A 176 6.92 -0.66 22.84
CA ALA A 176 6.67 0.47 23.74
C ALA A 176 7.80 1.51 23.69
N LEU A 177 9.06 1.06 23.49
CA LEU A 177 10.20 1.96 23.33
C LEU A 177 10.14 2.71 22.01
N GLN A 178 9.86 2.04 20.89
CA GLN A 178 9.68 2.68 19.58
C GLN A 178 8.55 3.72 19.63
N SER A 179 7.40 3.35 20.21
CA SER A 179 6.26 4.24 20.39
C SER A 179 6.59 5.46 21.27
N TYR A 180 7.31 5.25 22.37
CA TYR A 180 7.76 6.32 23.25
C TYR A 180 8.72 7.29 22.54
N LEU A 181 9.73 6.77 21.84
CA LEU A 181 10.71 7.59 21.13
C LEU A 181 10.02 8.41 20.01
N TYR A 182 9.15 7.79 19.25
CA TYR A 182 8.38 8.45 18.20
C TYR A 182 7.53 9.61 18.71
N ALA A 183 6.81 9.39 19.82
CA ALA A 183 5.88 10.37 20.37
C ALA A 183 6.59 11.51 21.14
N ASN A 184 7.66 11.19 21.89
CA ASN A 184 8.21 12.10 22.91
C ASN A 184 9.69 12.45 22.70
N ARG A 185 10.43 11.67 21.90
CA ARG A 185 11.87 11.84 21.70
C ARG A 185 12.23 11.63 20.23
N TRP A 186 11.59 12.42 19.36
CA TRP A 186 11.86 12.39 17.93
C TRP A 186 13.35 12.58 17.61
N ASP A 187 14.06 13.36 18.40
CA ASP A 187 15.51 13.53 18.29
C ASP A 187 16.26 12.19 18.34
N LEU A 188 15.96 11.36 19.33
CA LEU A 188 16.56 10.03 19.45
C LEU A 188 16.01 9.04 18.42
N PHE A 189 14.71 9.13 18.11
CA PHE A 189 14.08 8.26 17.14
C PHE A 189 14.66 8.47 15.72
N SER A 190 14.73 9.71 15.26
CA SER A 190 15.26 10.05 13.95
C SER A 190 16.77 9.79 13.85
N GLN A 191 17.52 10.07 14.93
CA GLN A 191 18.95 9.76 15.00
C GLN A 191 19.21 8.27 14.82
N LEU A 192 18.43 7.41 15.49
CA LEU A 192 18.57 5.95 15.39
C LEU A 192 18.37 5.47 13.95
N HIS A 193 17.30 5.89 13.30
CA HIS A 193 17.02 5.53 11.91
C HIS A 193 18.15 6.01 10.96
N HIS A 194 18.64 7.22 11.14
CA HIS A 194 19.75 7.75 10.35
C HIS A 194 21.04 6.95 10.54
N ILE A 195 21.38 6.57 11.77
CA ILE A 195 22.55 5.75 12.09
C ILE A 195 22.45 4.39 11.39
N ILE A 196 21.30 3.73 11.44
CA ILE A 196 21.07 2.42 10.82
C ILE A 196 21.15 2.55 9.28
N GLN A 197 20.42 3.50 8.70
CA GLN A 197 20.36 3.71 7.24
C GLN A 197 21.74 3.97 6.64
N ASN A 198 22.63 4.61 7.39
CA ASN A 198 24.01 4.90 6.95
C ASN A 198 25.02 3.84 7.41
N ASN A 199 24.60 2.68 7.89
CA ASN A 199 25.43 1.57 8.35
C ASN A 199 26.52 1.99 9.37
N GLN A 200 26.17 2.91 10.29
CA GLN A 200 27.10 3.50 11.24
C GLN A 200 27.20 2.67 12.52
N VAL A 201 27.86 1.52 12.46
CA VAL A 201 27.92 0.52 13.54
C VAL A 201 28.48 1.07 14.85
N ILE A 202 29.55 1.88 14.80
CA ILE A 202 30.16 2.49 16.01
C ILE A 202 29.18 3.47 16.66
N GLN A 203 28.53 4.30 15.87
CA GLN A 203 27.54 5.26 16.35
C GLN A 203 26.31 4.54 16.91
N TYR A 204 25.92 3.41 16.33
CA TYR A 204 24.84 2.58 16.85
C TYR A 204 25.18 2.03 18.26
N ASP A 205 26.37 1.48 18.44
CA ASP A 205 26.80 0.99 19.76
C ASP A 205 26.94 2.12 20.78
N GLN A 206 27.40 3.29 20.37
CA GLN A 206 27.43 4.50 21.22
C GLN A 206 26.03 4.97 21.60
N TYR A 207 25.11 5.01 20.62
CA TYR A 207 23.70 5.34 20.86
C TYR A 207 23.09 4.40 21.90
N ARG A 208 23.18 3.09 21.69
CA ARG A 208 22.69 2.07 22.63
C ARG A 208 23.27 2.23 24.02
N THR A 209 24.58 2.42 24.11
CA THR A 209 25.28 2.59 25.39
C THR A 209 24.86 3.87 26.12
N THR A 210 24.70 4.97 25.40
CA THR A 210 24.32 6.27 25.99
C THR A 210 22.87 6.24 26.45
N VAL A 211 21.96 5.81 25.57
CA VAL A 211 20.52 5.74 25.85
C VAL A 211 20.22 4.78 26.99
N SER A 212 20.86 3.60 27.04
CA SER A 212 20.62 2.60 28.08
C SER A 212 20.98 3.05 29.49
N LYS A 213 21.89 4.01 29.64
CA LYS A 213 22.36 4.56 30.93
C LYS A 213 21.58 5.80 31.38
N ASP A 214 20.69 6.33 30.54
CA ASP A 214 19.91 7.52 30.89
C ASP A 214 18.78 7.15 31.86
N VAL A 215 18.99 7.46 33.12
CA VAL A 215 18.03 7.20 34.20
C VAL A 215 16.74 7.98 34.02
N THR A 216 16.82 9.23 33.55
CA THR A 216 15.64 10.08 33.30
C THR A 216 14.80 9.51 32.19
N LEU A 217 15.45 9.11 31.10
CA LEU A 217 14.77 8.47 29.97
C LEU A 217 14.12 7.14 30.37
N ASN A 218 14.82 6.33 31.20
CA ASN A 218 14.24 5.09 31.71
C ASN A 218 12.97 5.34 32.54
N VAL A 219 12.97 6.34 33.43
CA VAL A 219 11.77 6.70 34.20
C VAL A 219 10.64 7.15 33.27
N ALA A 220 10.94 7.99 32.28
CA ALA A 220 9.94 8.45 31.31
C ALA A 220 9.37 7.29 30.46
N TYR A 221 10.21 6.36 30.04
CA TYR A 221 9.81 5.14 29.34
C TYR A 221 8.89 4.25 30.19
N GLN A 222 9.22 4.04 31.48
CA GLN A 222 8.37 3.29 32.42
C GLN A 222 6.99 3.96 32.59
N ASN A 223 6.98 5.29 32.75
CA ASN A 223 5.74 6.06 32.85
C ASN A 223 4.90 5.98 31.57
N TYR A 224 5.55 5.98 30.40
CA TYR A 224 4.86 5.84 29.12
C TYR A 224 4.21 4.45 28.97
N MET A 225 4.90 3.38 29.37
CA MET A 225 4.27 2.05 29.41
C MET A 225 3.06 2.02 30.32
N GLN A 226 3.12 2.68 31.49
CA GLN A 226 1.96 2.78 32.37
C GLN A 226 0.81 3.54 31.69
N LEU A 227 1.12 4.66 31.03
CA LEU A 227 0.12 5.43 30.28
C LEU A 227 -0.57 4.57 29.20
N LEU A 228 0.19 3.78 28.42
CA LEU A 228 -0.38 2.87 27.45
C LEU A 228 -1.34 1.87 28.09
N ILE A 229 -0.96 1.28 29.22
CA ILE A 229 -1.77 0.29 29.95
C ILE A 229 -3.04 0.93 30.51
N ASP A 230 -2.95 2.12 31.10
CA ASP A 230 -4.08 2.82 31.67
C ASP A 230 -5.15 3.16 30.61
N HIS A 231 -4.72 3.40 29.37
CA HIS A 231 -5.59 3.71 28.22
C HIS A 231 -5.86 2.50 27.30
N GLN A 232 -5.49 1.28 27.68
CA GLN A 232 -5.57 0.08 26.81
C GLN A 232 -6.96 -0.16 26.19
N ASN A 233 -8.02 0.26 26.87
CA ASN A 233 -9.39 0.09 26.38
C ASN A 233 -9.82 1.14 25.36
N GLU A 234 -9.05 2.20 25.19
CA GLU A 234 -9.29 3.25 24.20
C GLU A 234 -8.65 2.92 22.87
N TYR A 235 -7.67 2.01 22.85
CA TYR A 235 -7.01 1.59 21.62
C TYR A 235 -7.81 0.55 20.85
N THR A 236 -7.59 0.53 19.57
CA THR A 236 -8.08 -0.49 18.62
C THR A 236 -6.89 -1.01 17.82
N ASP A 237 -7.04 -2.19 17.25
CA ASP A 237 -6.06 -2.68 16.29
C ASP A 237 -6.44 -2.13 14.91
N PRO A 238 -5.52 -1.45 14.21
CA PRO A 238 -5.78 -0.93 12.88
C PRO A 238 -6.17 -2.05 11.91
N ALA A 239 -7.20 -1.80 11.15
CA ALA A 239 -7.66 -2.68 10.09
C ALA A 239 -8.20 -1.85 8.93
N VAL A 240 -7.93 -2.30 7.71
CA VAL A 240 -8.50 -1.70 6.52
C VAL A 240 -10.02 -1.81 6.57
N SER A 241 -10.71 -0.68 6.45
CA SER A 241 -12.17 -0.64 6.47
C SER A 241 -12.77 -1.42 5.30
N ASP A 242 -13.85 -2.17 5.56
CA ASP A 242 -14.61 -2.86 4.52
C ASP A 242 -15.18 -1.89 3.47
N GLU A 243 -15.41 -0.64 3.84
CA GLU A 243 -15.82 0.41 2.92
C GLU A 243 -14.78 0.65 1.81
N TYR A 244 -13.49 0.49 2.11
CA TYR A 244 -12.40 0.65 1.14
C TYR A 244 -12.26 -0.55 0.19
N LEU A 245 -12.87 -1.67 0.53
CA LEU A 245 -12.87 -2.86 -0.31
C LEU A 245 -13.92 -2.81 -1.43
N GLN A 246 -14.82 -1.84 -1.37
CA GLN A 246 -15.77 -1.61 -2.45
C GLN A 246 -15.02 -1.01 -3.64
N GLN A 247 -15.25 -1.57 -4.82
CA GLN A 247 -14.67 -1.02 -6.03
C GLN A 247 -15.26 0.37 -6.30
N PRO A 248 -14.46 1.43 -6.34
CA PRO A 248 -14.98 2.77 -6.59
C PRO A 248 -15.54 2.85 -8.01
N THR A 249 -16.49 3.76 -8.20
CA THR A 249 -16.91 4.15 -9.54
C THR A 249 -15.72 4.73 -10.28
N ALA A 250 -15.79 4.62 -11.61
CA ALA A 250 -14.72 5.14 -12.45
C ALA A 250 -14.60 6.68 -12.33
N GLN A 251 -13.37 7.17 -12.23
CA GLN A 251 -13.02 8.59 -12.15
C GLN A 251 -11.78 8.85 -13.01
N PRO A 252 -11.82 9.78 -13.98
CA PRO A 252 -10.64 10.12 -14.77
C PRO A 252 -9.46 10.54 -13.89
N LEU A 253 -8.29 9.96 -14.11
CA LEU A 253 -7.10 10.25 -13.31
C LEU A 253 -6.69 11.73 -13.39
N ALA A 254 -6.92 12.39 -14.53
CA ALA A 254 -6.70 13.82 -14.70
C ALA A 254 -7.54 14.66 -13.73
N ASP A 255 -8.79 14.25 -13.45
CA ASP A 255 -9.64 14.92 -12.48
C ASP A 255 -9.16 14.68 -11.04
N VAL A 256 -8.74 13.46 -10.73
CA VAL A 256 -8.12 13.13 -9.43
C VAL A 256 -6.86 13.98 -9.20
N GLN A 257 -5.97 14.04 -10.19
CA GLN A 257 -4.78 14.89 -10.13
C GLN A 257 -5.14 16.36 -9.91
N LYS A 258 -6.10 16.87 -10.67
CA LYS A 258 -6.59 18.25 -10.56
C LYS A 258 -7.14 18.54 -9.17
N GLU A 259 -7.95 17.66 -8.62
CA GLU A 259 -8.52 17.84 -7.28
C GLU A 259 -7.47 17.83 -6.18
N ILE A 260 -6.46 16.97 -6.27
CA ILE A 260 -5.34 16.96 -5.32
C ILE A 260 -4.53 18.25 -5.42
N THR A 261 -4.16 18.67 -6.63
CA THR A 261 -3.32 19.86 -6.86
C THR A 261 -4.05 21.17 -6.55
N GLN A 262 -5.39 21.18 -6.52
CA GLN A 262 -6.17 22.32 -6.02
C GLN A 262 -6.11 22.45 -4.50
N ILE A 263 -5.97 21.34 -3.77
CA ILE A 263 -5.85 21.36 -2.30
C ILE A 263 -4.41 21.68 -1.89
N ILE A 264 -3.44 21.03 -2.54
CA ILE A 264 -2.02 21.24 -2.27
C ILE A 264 -1.27 21.58 -3.56
N PRO A 265 -0.68 22.77 -3.65
CA PRO A 265 0.08 23.16 -4.84
C PRO A 265 1.38 22.35 -4.92
N LEU A 266 1.47 21.47 -5.91
CA LEU A 266 2.64 20.68 -6.21
C LEU A 266 3.29 21.19 -7.49
N GLN A 267 4.57 21.51 -7.43
CA GLN A 267 5.37 21.82 -8.61
C GLN A 267 5.84 20.52 -9.28
N HIS A 268 5.93 20.52 -10.61
CA HIS A 268 6.39 19.38 -11.38
C HIS A 268 5.60 18.09 -11.09
N ALA A 269 4.30 18.24 -10.82
CA ALA A 269 3.44 17.10 -10.53
C ALA A 269 3.41 16.12 -11.71
N ASN A 270 3.76 14.87 -11.44
CA ASN A 270 3.75 13.77 -12.40
C ASN A 270 2.96 12.60 -11.85
N THR A 271 2.17 11.96 -12.72
CA THR A 271 1.37 10.80 -12.38
C THR A 271 1.86 9.60 -13.17
N THR A 272 2.10 8.51 -12.47
CA THR A 272 2.42 7.19 -13.04
C THR A 272 1.34 6.20 -12.66
N GLU A 273 1.07 5.26 -13.55
CA GLU A 273 0.07 4.22 -13.36
C GLU A 273 0.73 2.85 -13.32
N GLN A 274 0.17 1.97 -12.51
CA GLN A 274 0.56 0.57 -12.43
C GLN A 274 -0.68 -0.30 -12.56
N THR A 275 -0.64 -1.26 -13.47
CA THR A 275 -1.70 -2.23 -13.69
C THR A 275 -1.21 -3.62 -13.34
N SER A 276 -1.94 -4.31 -12.49
CA SER A 276 -1.75 -5.72 -12.16
C SER A 276 -3.05 -6.49 -12.43
N ASP A 277 -3.04 -7.80 -12.21
CA ASP A 277 -4.24 -8.63 -12.37
C ASP A 277 -5.36 -8.27 -11.38
N PHE A 278 -5.01 -7.64 -10.25
CA PHE A 278 -5.93 -7.31 -9.17
C PHE A 278 -6.21 -5.82 -9.03
N PHE A 279 -5.24 -4.97 -9.41
CA PHE A 279 -5.30 -3.54 -9.12
C PHE A 279 -4.82 -2.71 -10.30
N HIS A 280 -5.54 -1.64 -10.56
CA HIS A 280 -5.05 -0.52 -11.32
C HIS A 280 -4.88 0.65 -10.34
N THR A 281 -3.65 1.11 -10.17
CA THR A 281 -3.28 2.12 -9.17
C THR A 281 -2.48 3.24 -9.80
N PHE A 282 -2.43 4.37 -9.13
CA PHE A 282 -1.61 5.49 -9.53
C PHE A 282 -0.69 5.96 -8.40
N THR A 283 0.37 6.61 -8.78
CA THR A 283 1.23 7.40 -7.91
C THR A 283 1.34 8.80 -8.49
N LEU A 284 0.95 9.81 -7.73
CA LEU A 284 1.14 11.23 -8.03
C LEU A 284 2.28 11.76 -7.17
N ARG A 285 3.35 12.24 -7.79
CA ARG A 285 4.52 12.82 -7.11
C ARG A 285 4.70 14.26 -7.56
N GLY A 286 5.05 15.15 -6.62
CA GLY A 286 5.39 16.53 -6.94
C GLY A 286 6.18 17.20 -5.83
N THR A 287 6.86 18.30 -6.16
CA THR A 287 7.62 19.09 -5.20
C THR A 287 6.68 20.04 -4.46
N TYR A 288 6.74 19.99 -3.14
CA TYR A 288 6.02 20.88 -2.23
C TYR A 288 7.00 21.89 -1.61
N THR A 289 6.63 23.16 -1.65
CA THR A 289 7.30 24.23 -0.91
C THR A 289 6.35 24.77 0.16
N GLY A 290 6.73 24.57 1.40
CA GLY A 290 5.91 24.90 2.57
C GLY A 290 6.28 26.22 3.23
N LYS A 291 5.97 26.32 4.51
CA LYS A 291 6.28 27.47 5.37
C LYS A 291 7.79 27.58 5.61
N LYS A 292 8.21 28.68 6.26
CA LYS A 292 9.55 28.78 6.83
C LYS A 292 9.77 27.67 7.84
N THR A 293 10.97 27.10 7.83
CA THR A 293 11.34 26.04 8.77
C THR A 293 11.27 26.53 10.22
N ALA A 294 10.83 25.65 11.09
CA ALA A 294 10.85 25.81 12.54
C ALA A 294 11.76 24.74 13.22
N GLY A 295 12.59 24.08 12.42
CA GLY A 295 13.45 22.98 12.83
C GLY A 295 12.90 21.62 12.40
N ALA A 296 13.77 20.64 12.21
CA ALA A 296 13.47 19.36 11.56
C ALA A 296 12.29 18.61 12.20
N GLU A 297 12.23 18.53 13.52
CA GLU A 297 11.11 17.88 14.24
C GLU A 297 9.78 18.61 14.00
N SER A 298 9.77 19.93 14.16
CA SER A 298 8.57 20.75 13.97
C SER A 298 8.07 20.66 12.54
N ASP A 299 9.00 20.69 11.58
CA ASP A 299 8.68 20.59 10.15
C ASP A 299 8.13 19.19 9.81
N TRP A 300 8.73 18.14 10.34
CA TRP A 300 8.26 16.77 10.19
C TRP A 300 6.82 16.59 10.74
N ARG A 301 6.56 17.07 11.95
CA ARG A 301 5.22 17.02 12.57
C ARG A 301 4.20 17.83 11.76
N ASN A 302 4.60 19.00 11.26
CA ASN A 302 3.74 19.83 10.42
C ASN A 302 3.41 19.14 9.08
N LEU A 303 4.39 18.52 8.41
CA LEU A 303 4.17 17.81 7.16
C LEU A 303 3.20 16.64 7.35
N ASN A 304 3.32 15.87 8.44
CA ASN A 304 2.37 14.82 8.79
C ASN A 304 0.94 15.38 8.94
N THR A 305 0.77 16.45 9.70
CA THR A 305 -0.54 17.09 9.89
C THR A 305 -1.13 17.59 8.57
N VAL A 306 -0.31 18.19 7.71
CA VAL A 306 -0.73 18.66 6.38
C VAL A 306 -1.26 17.49 5.54
N LEU A 307 -0.51 16.39 5.46
CA LEU A 307 -0.93 15.23 4.66
C LEU A 307 -2.19 14.56 5.20
N ASP A 308 -2.25 14.34 6.52
CA ASP A 308 -3.41 13.71 7.15
C ASP A 308 -4.67 14.56 6.91
N THR A 309 -4.57 15.89 7.07
CA THR A 309 -5.68 16.82 6.80
C THR A 309 -6.14 16.75 5.32
N ILE A 310 -5.19 16.69 4.37
CA ILE A 310 -5.53 16.59 2.95
C ILE A 310 -6.25 15.28 2.65
N LEU A 311 -5.76 14.16 3.18
CA LEU A 311 -6.39 12.85 3.00
C LEU A 311 -7.80 12.80 3.59
N GLU A 312 -8.02 13.43 4.74
CA GLU A 312 -9.35 13.57 5.34
C GLU A 312 -10.28 14.42 4.47
N GLN A 313 -9.81 15.58 3.97
CA GLN A 313 -10.57 16.42 3.06
C GLN A 313 -10.96 15.68 1.78
N LEU A 314 -10.02 14.93 1.17
CA LEU A 314 -10.29 14.12 -0.01
C LEU A 314 -11.34 13.04 0.27
N SER A 315 -11.32 12.44 1.46
CA SER A 315 -12.29 11.40 1.86
C SER A 315 -13.73 11.90 1.95
N THR A 316 -13.96 13.22 2.08
CA THR A 316 -15.29 13.81 2.07
C THR A 316 -15.85 14.03 0.67
N LYS A 317 -15.04 13.88 -0.37
CA LYS A 317 -15.46 14.06 -1.76
C LYS A 317 -16.32 12.88 -2.24
N PRO A 318 -17.17 13.08 -3.26
CA PRO A 318 -18.12 12.06 -3.71
C PRO A 318 -17.46 10.76 -4.20
N TRP A 319 -16.28 10.85 -4.81
CA TRP A 319 -15.58 9.66 -5.30
C TRP A 319 -14.95 8.88 -4.14
N ASN A 320 -15.45 7.67 -3.87
CA ASN A 320 -15.00 6.85 -2.76
C ASN A 320 -13.57 6.29 -2.90
N GLY A 321 -12.97 6.37 -4.10
CA GLY A 321 -11.56 6.04 -4.32
C GLY A 321 -10.59 6.85 -3.47
N TYR A 322 -10.98 8.07 -3.06
CA TYR A 322 -10.19 8.89 -2.14
C TYR A 322 -10.02 8.28 -0.75
N LYS A 323 -10.91 7.41 -0.34
CA LYS A 323 -10.84 6.72 0.96
C LYS A 323 -9.72 5.67 1.03
N THR A 324 -9.22 5.21 -0.13
CA THR A 324 -8.09 4.27 -0.21
C THR A 324 -6.74 4.96 -0.35
N MET A 325 -6.72 6.28 -0.59
CA MET A 325 -5.48 7.02 -0.83
C MET A 325 -4.63 7.11 0.42
N THR A 326 -3.34 6.91 0.24
CA THR A 326 -2.29 7.20 1.21
C THR A 326 -1.35 8.26 0.68
N ALA A 327 -0.64 8.93 1.58
CA ALA A 327 0.33 9.94 1.20
C ALA A 327 1.54 9.91 2.13
N TYR A 328 2.70 10.27 1.57
CA TYR A 328 3.93 10.43 2.33
C TYR A 328 4.79 11.53 1.71
N PHE A 329 5.83 11.92 2.43
CA PHE A 329 6.83 12.88 1.94
C PHE A 329 8.23 12.28 2.06
N THR A 330 9.09 12.67 1.13
CA THR A 330 10.49 12.25 1.06
C THR A 330 11.38 13.43 0.69
N ASN A 331 12.71 13.24 0.77
CA ASN A 331 13.68 14.23 0.33
C ASN A 331 13.50 15.63 0.98
N TYR A 332 13.14 15.62 2.29
CA TYR A 332 13.01 16.86 3.05
C TYR A 332 14.32 17.64 3.08
N ARG A 333 14.20 18.93 2.81
CA ARG A 333 15.30 19.91 2.94
C ARG A 333 14.76 21.31 3.24
N VAL A 334 15.64 22.17 3.70
CA VAL A 334 15.37 23.61 3.82
C VAL A 334 16.00 24.32 2.62
N ASN A 335 15.20 25.03 1.84
CA ASN A 335 15.65 25.72 0.65
C ASN A 335 16.37 27.04 0.99
N THR A 336 16.91 27.73 -0.02
CA THR A 336 17.65 29.01 0.12
C THR A 336 16.80 30.14 0.71
N ASN A 337 15.49 30.07 0.63
CA ASN A 337 14.53 31.01 1.22
C ASN A 337 14.14 30.64 2.66
N ASN A 338 14.83 29.68 3.25
CA ASN A 338 14.53 29.15 4.59
C ASN A 338 13.13 28.54 4.70
N GLN A 339 12.64 27.93 3.61
CA GLN A 339 11.34 27.25 3.56
C GLN A 339 11.53 25.73 3.50
N ILE A 340 10.56 25.01 4.05
CA ILE A 340 10.44 23.57 3.89
C ILE A 340 10.29 23.24 2.42
N GLU A 341 11.07 22.29 1.92
CA GLU A 341 10.92 21.73 0.59
C GLU A 341 11.04 20.21 0.67
N CYS A 342 10.12 19.50 0.05
CA CYS A 342 10.12 18.03 -0.01
C CYS A 342 9.36 17.54 -1.24
N GLU A 343 9.49 16.27 -1.57
CA GLU A 343 8.58 15.60 -2.48
C GLU A 343 7.40 15.06 -1.70
N ILE A 344 6.19 15.27 -2.20
CA ILE A 344 4.97 14.64 -1.70
C ILE A 344 4.48 13.64 -2.72
N VAL A 345 4.11 12.47 -2.22
CA VAL A 345 3.65 11.34 -3.02
C VAL A 345 2.28 10.89 -2.51
N PHE A 346 1.31 10.87 -3.42
CA PHE A 346 -0.01 10.27 -3.20
C PHE A 346 -0.08 8.95 -3.96
N GLN A 347 -0.63 7.92 -3.32
CA GLN A 347 -0.90 6.63 -3.93
C GLN A 347 -2.38 6.30 -3.76
N GLY A 348 -3.00 5.75 -4.80
CA GLY A 348 -4.42 5.41 -4.76
C GLY A 348 -4.82 4.50 -5.91
N ILE A 349 -6.11 4.19 -5.93
CA ILE A 349 -6.69 3.43 -7.04
C ILE A 349 -6.81 4.33 -8.26
N ALA A 350 -6.51 3.79 -9.44
CA ALA A 350 -6.72 4.43 -10.73
C ALA A 350 -7.82 3.68 -11.46
N ASN A 351 -9.02 4.21 -11.47
CA ASN A 351 -10.05 3.72 -12.35
C ASN A 351 -10.09 4.62 -13.57
N ASN A 352 -9.18 4.37 -14.51
CA ASN A 352 -9.19 5.06 -15.79
C ASN A 352 -10.44 4.66 -16.56
N ILE A 353 -11.11 5.67 -17.09
CA ILE A 353 -12.22 5.51 -18.02
C ILE A 353 -11.77 5.99 -19.38
N VAL A 354 -12.01 5.17 -20.37
CA VAL A 354 -12.04 5.62 -21.76
C VAL A 354 -13.49 5.96 -22.09
N GLU A 355 -13.75 7.24 -22.32
CA GLU A 355 -15.04 7.66 -22.88
C GLU A 355 -15.00 7.46 -24.37
N SER A 356 -16.10 7.01 -24.97
CA SER A 356 -16.24 7.00 -26.40
C SER A 356 -16.13 8.43 -26.94
N LYS A 357 -15.24 8.62 -27.93
CA LYS A 357 -15.02 9.95 -28.53
C LYS A 357 -15.77 10.00 -29.84
N GLU A 358 -16.76 10.88 -29.92
CA GLU A 358 -17.50 11.10 -31.14
C GLU A 358 -16.73 12.00 -32.15
N PRO A 359 -16.79 11.71 -33.45
CA PRO A 359 -17.41 10.51 -34.04
C PRO A 359 -16.55 9.25 -33.87
N ASN A 360 -17.17 8.06 -33.68
CA ASN A 360 -16.46 6.78 -33.55
C ASN A 360 -17.20 5.59 -34.20
N GLU A 361 -18.06 5.85 -35.14
CA GLU A 361 -18.85 4.87 -35.87
C GLU A 361 -18.07 4.18 -37.01
N SER A 362 -16.80 4.56 -37.20
CA SER A 362 -15.92 3.92 -38.18
C SER A 362 -14.64 3.41 -37.55
N ILE A 363 -13.99 2.41 -38.16
CA ILE A 363 -12.72 1.87 -37.65
C ILE A 363 -11.57 2.90 -37.70
N GLN A 364 -11.66 3.93 -38.53
CA GLN A 364 -10.69 5.01 -38.62
C GLN A 364 -10.81 5.97 -37.44
N GLU A 365 -11.98 6.05 -36.87
CA GLU A 365 -12.33 6.92 -35.75
C GLU A 365 -12.44 6.14 -34.41
N ALA A 366 -12.24 4.81 -34.47
CA ALA A 366 -12.35 3.94 -33.33
C ALA A 366 -11.53 4.43 -32.10
N THR A 367 -12.17 4.51 -30.95
CA THR A 367 -11.55 4.95 -29.71
C THR A 367 -10.52 3.91 -29.22
N PRO A 368 -9.24 4.26 -29.06
CA PRO A 368 -8.25 3.34 -28.51
C PRO A 368 -8.62 2.89 -27.10
N LEU A 369 -8.67 1.59 -26.86
CA LEU A 369 -9.02 1.00 -25.57
C LEU A 369 -7.86 0.14 -25.04
N PRO A 370 -7.11 0.60 -24.04
CA PRO A 370 -6.14 -0.22 -23.34
C PRO A 370 -6.83 -1.36 -22.58
N PHE A 371 -6.16 -2.50 -22.43
CA PHE A 371 -6.65 -3.59 -21.60
C PHE A 371 -6.70 -3.17 -20.11
N ARG A 372 -7.60 -3.81 -19.36
CA ARG A 372 -7.82 -3.55 -17.95
C ARG A 372 -8.24 -2.12 -17.61
N THR A 373 -8.79 -1.43 -18.61
CA THR A 373 -9.32 -0.07 -18.51
C THR A 373 -10.82 -0.11 -18.66
N ASN A 374 -11.54 0.51 -17.73
CA ASN A 374 -12.99 0.67 -17.89
C ASN A 374 -13.28 1.60 -19.06
N PHE A 375 -14.31 1.31 -19.82
CA PHE A 375 -14.81 2.19 -20.85
C PHE A 375 -16.30 2.46 -20.68
N ILE A 376 -16.73 3.64 -21.07
CA ILE A 376 -18.11 4.06 -21.04
C ILE A 376 -18.50 4.64 -22.39
N GLY A 377 -19.76 4.48 -22.74
CA GLY A 377 -20.36 5.12 -23.88
C GLY A 377 -21.80 5.48 -23.61
N HIS A 378 -22.34 6.30 -24.48
CA HIS A 378 -23.72 6.75 -24.41
C HIS A 378 -24.34 6.73 -25.79
N PHE A 379 -25.50 6.08 -25.89
CA PHE A 379 -26.31 6.07 -27.12
C PHE A 379 -27.42 7.13 -27.03
N ASP A 380 -27.74 7.69 -28.19
CA ASP A 380 -28.88 8.57 -28.38
C ASP A 380 -29.53 8.32 -29.75
N ALA A 381 -30.47 9.20 -30.16
CA ALA A 381 -31.19 9.06 -31.42
C ALA A 381 -30.28 9.15 -32.68
N ASN A 382 -29.09 9.76 -32.53
CA ASN A 382 -28.15 10.00 -33.63
C ASN A 382 -26.90 9.12 -33.53
N ASN A 383 -26.63 8.57 -32.37
CA ASN A 383 -25.49 7.68 -32.08
C ASN A 383 -26.01 6.35 -31.52
N SER A 384 -25.87 5.28 -32.28
CA SER A 384 -26.27 3.91 -31.89
C SER A 384 -25.14 2.89 -31.98
N LEU A 385 -23.90 3.33 -32.23
CA LEU A 385 -22.73 2.49 -32.43
C LEU A 385 -21.49 3.18 -31.92
N ASP A 386 -20.77 2.52 -31.03
CA ASP A 386 -19.43 2.90 -30.60
C ASP A 386 -18.41 1.83 -30.98
N ILE A 387 -17.27 2.23 -31.56
CA ILE A 387 -16.19 1.32 -31.94
C ILE A 387 -14.95 1.62 -31.11
N TYR A 388 -14.43 0.58 -30.45
CA TYR A 388 -13.18 0.62 -29.70
C TYR A 388 -12.11 -0.22 -30.40
N GLN A 389 -10.85 0.27 -30.39
CA GLN A 389 -9.70 -0.45 -30.95
C GLN A 389 -8.88 -1.08 -29.80
N LEU A 390 -8.68 -2.39 -29.90
CA LEU A 390 -7.80 -3.17 -29.02
C LEU A 390 -6.53 -3.57 -29.79
N ASN A 391 -5.37 -3.56 -29.11
CA ASN A 391 -4.11 -3.94 -29.72
C ASN A 391 -3.47 -5.12 -28.95
N VAL A 392 -3.58 -6.32 -29.48
CA VAL A 392 -3.05 -7.55 -28.89
C VAL A 392 -1.62 -7.76 -29.38
N GLN A 393 -0.65 -7.71 -28.47
CA GLN A 393 0.78 -7.86 -28.80
C GLN A 393 1.23 -9.33 -28.81
N LEU A 394 0.68 -10.14 -27.93
CA LEU A 394 0.98 -11.57 -27.76
C LEU A 394 -0.31 -12.37 -27.73
N PRO A 395 -0.30 -13.68 -28.10
CA PRO A 395 -1.47 -14.53 -27.94
C PRO A 395 -1.98 -14.47 -26.51
N ASN A 396 -3.27 -14.18 -26.34
CA ASN A 396 -3.86 -14.00 -25.02
C ASN A 396 -5.35 -14.35 -24.99
N LYS A 397 -5.88 -14.67 -23.82
CA LYS A 397 -7.31 -14.86 -23.66
C LYS A 397 -7.93 -13.54 -23.21
N LEU A 398 -8.78 -12.96 -24.05
CA LEU A 398 -9.54 -11.75 -23.75
C LEU A 398 -10.81 -12.13 -22.99
N ALA A 399 -11.17 -11.37 -21.95
CA ALA A 399 -12.48 -11.40 -21.34
C ALA A 399 -13.13 -10.02 -21.49
N ILE A 400 -14.28 -9.98 -22.15
CA ILE A 400 -15.02 -8.76 -22.49
C ILE A 400 -16.33 -8.76 -21.72
N ALA A 401 -16.53 -7.75 -20.88
CA ALA A 401 -17.76 -7.55 -20.11
C ALA A 401 -18.32 -6.16 -20.39
N VAL A 402 -19.60 -6.06 -20.68
CA VAL A 402 -20.33 -4.79 -20.82
C VAL A 402 -21.60 -4.83 -19.99
N ILE A 403 -21.83 -3.80 -19.20
CA ILE A 403 -23.01 -3.64 -18.35
C ILE A 403 -23.88 -2.55 -18.95
N ASN A 404 -25.12 -2.89 -19.20
CA ASN A 404 -26.15 -1.99 -19.66
C ASN A 404 -26.73 -1.24 -18.45
N GLN A 405 -26.48 0.05 -18.36
CA GLN A 405 -26.87 0.88 -17.22
C GLN A 405 -28.35 1.34 -17.26
N HIS A 406 -28.96 1.38 -18.44
CA HIS A 406 -30.28 1.99 -18.66
C HIS A 406 -31.32 1.05 -19.29
N GLN A 407 -31.06 -0.26 -19.30
CA GLN A 407 -31.94 -1.28 -19.88
C GLN A 407 -32.29 -1.04 -21.35
N ILE A 408 -31.36 -0.46 -22.12
CA ILE A 408 -31.49 -0.34 -23.58
C ILE A 408 -31.25 -1.70 -24.23
N GLN A 409 -31.80 -1.91 -25.44
CA GLN A 409 -31.50 -3.10 -26.21
C GLN A 409 -30.15 -2.93 -26.90
N MET A 410 -29.13 -3.54 -26.39
CA MET A 410 -27.76 -3.42 -26.91
C MET A 410 -27.05 -4.76 -27.00
N ASN A 411 -25.97 -4.78 -27.78
CA ASN A 411 -25.06 -5.90 -27.85
C ASN A 411 -23.64 -5.43 -28.19
N TRP A 412 -22.66 -6.36 -28.14
CA TRP A 412 -21.35 -6.11 -28.67
C TRP A 412 -20.86 -7.29 -29.53
N VAL A 413 -19.99 -6.97 -30.52
CA VAL A 413 -19.27 -7.95 -31.34
C VAL A 413 -17.82 -7.54 -31.48
N LEU A 414 -16.93 -8.54 -31.58
CA LEU A 414 -15.49 -8.35 -31.75
C LEU A 414 -15.07 -8.80 -33.15
N TYR A 415 -14.35 -7.94 -33.85
CA TYR A 415 -13.78 -8.24 -35.16
C TYR A 415 -12.26 -8.19 -35.12
N HIS A 416 -11.60 -9.03 -35.91
CA HIS A 416 -10.18 -8.93 -36.16
C HIS A 416 -9.93 -8.07 -37.42
N GLU A 417 -8.88 -7.24 -37.43
CA GLU A 417 -8.54 -6.34 -38.55
C GLU A 417 -8.50 -7.01 -39.94
N LYS A 418 -8.10 -8.29 -39.99
CA LYS A 418 -8.02 -9.06 -41.26
C LYS A 418 -9.36 -9.55 -41.79
N ASN A 419 -10.41 -9.51 -40.95
CA ASN A 419 -11.75 -9.97 -41.36
C ASN A 419 -12.84 -9.22 -40.58
N LEU A 420 -13.26 -8.12 -41.17
CA LEU A 420 -14.31 -7.27 -40.61
C LEU A 420 -15.75 -7.72 -41.05
N LYS A 421 -15.87 -8.83 -41.77
CA LYS A 421 -17.17 -9.35 -42.19
C LYS A 421 -17.74 -10.39 -41.24
N ASN A 422 -16.86 -11.13 -40.59
CA ASN A 422 -17.27 -12.17 -39.65
C ASN A 422 -16.69 -11.87 -38.26
N PRO A 423 -17.52 -11.71 -37.22
CA PRO A 423 -17.05 -11.49 -35.87
C PRO A 423 -16.31 -12.73 -35.36
N VAL A 424 -15.27 -12.50 -34.55
CA VAL A 424 -14.51 -13.55 -33.89
C VAL A 424 -15.08 -13.90 -32.50
N ALA A 425 -15.82 -12.97 -31.89
CA ALA A 425 -16.59 -13.16 -30.67
C ALA A 425 -17.79 -12.22 -30.65
N TYR A 426 -18.79 -12.56 -29.85
CA TYR A 426 -19.99 -11.74 -29.65
C TYR A 426 -20.55 -11.99 -28.26
N ALA A 427 -21.29 -11.01 -27.75
CA ALA A 427 -21.82 -11.05 -26.40
C ALA A 427 -22.78 -12.20 -26.15
N LYS A 428 -22.68 -12.76 -24.97
CA LYS A 428 -23.67 -13.67 -24.35
C LYS A 428 -24.16 -13.08 -23.05
N PHE A 429 -25.46 -13.18 -22.83
CA PHE A 429 -26.05 -12.72 -21.58
C PHE A 429 -25.59 -13.60 -20.39
N GLN A 430 -25.11 -12.95 -19.33
CA GLN A 430 -24.84 -13.54 -18.03
C GLN A 430 -25.42 -12.62 -16.93
N GLY A 431 -26.67 -12.88 -16.54
CA GLY A 431 -27.39 -12.02 -15.62
C GLY A 431 -27.64 -10.63 -16.24
N GLN A 432 -27.09 -9.58 -15.61
CA GLN A 432 -27.26 -8.19 -16.08
C GLN A 432 -26.13 -7.70 -17.00
N ARG A 433 -25.16 -8.58 -17.35
CA ARG A 433 -24.02 -8.22 -18.18
C ARG A 433 -23.99 -9.02 -19.46
N LEU A 434 -23.40 -8.40 -20.49
CA LEU A 434 -23.04 -8.99 -21.76
C LEU A 434 -21.58 -9.45 -21.64
N PHE A 435 -21.31 -10.75 -21.68
CA PHE A 435 -19.97 -11.29 -21.40
C PHE A 435 -19.60 -12.40 -22.40
N GLU A 436 -18.33 -12.45 -22.78
CA GLU A 436 -17.72 -13.58 -23.47
C GLU A 436 -16.19 -13.54 -23.33
N THR A 437 -15.54 -14.68 -23.55
CA THR A 437 -14.08 -14.81 -23.63
C THR A 437 -13.66 -15.22 -25.04
N TYR A 438 -12.47 -14.79 -25.46
CA TYR A 438 -11.91 -15.11 -26.78
C TYR A 438 -10.40 -15.28 -26.72
N THR A 439 -9.86 -16.36 -27.32
CA THR A 439 -8.41 -16.53 -27.45
C THR A 439 -7.91 -15.77 -28.69
N ALA A 440 -7.33 -14.60 -28.43
CA ALA A 440 -6.84 -13.69 -29.44
C ALA A 440 -5.40 -13.99 -29.86
N GLN A 441 -5.11 -13.84 -31.14
CA GLN A 441 -3.76 -13.82 -31.71
C GLN A 441 -3.26 -12.37 -31.80
N PRO A 442 -1.95 -12.12 -31.97
CA PRO A 442 -1.42 -10.78 -32.17
C PRO A 442 -2.08 -10.08 -33.36
N GLY A 443 -2.48 -8.81 -33.19
CA GLY A 443 -3.15 -8.01 -34.18
C GLY A 443 -4.08 -6.97 -33.56
N LYS A 444 -4.72 -6.17 -34.44
CA LYS A 444 -5.72 -5.21 -34.02
C LYS A 444 -7.10 -5.85 -34.03
N TYR A 445 -7.87 -5.54 -33.01
CA TYR A 445 -9.27 -5.94 -32.91
C TYR A 445 -10.13 -4.71 -32.73
N TYR A 446 -11.37 -4.81 -33.20
CA TYR A 446 -12.37 -3.75 -33.10
C TYR A 446 -13.58 -4.29 -32.35
N LEU A 447 -13.86 -3.71 -31.18
CA LEU A 447 -15.03 -4.00 -30.37
C LEU A 447 -16.13 -3.01 -30.73
N TYR A 448 -17.19 -3.51 -31.34
CA TYR A 448 -18.39 -2.75 -31.67
C TYR A 448 -19.40 -2.92 -30.59
N VAL A 449 -19.80 -1.84 -29.95
CA VAL A 449 -20.90 -1.79 -28.97
C VAL A 449 -22.03 -1.02 -29.61
N TYR A 450 -23.24 -1.59 -29.70
CA TYR A 450 -24.32 -1.00 -30.45
C TYR A 450 -25.71 -1.23 -29.84
N SER A 451 -26.60 -0.26 -30.07
CA SER A 451 -28.01 -0.30 -29.69
C SER A 451 -28.93 -0.69 -30.85
N TYR A 452 -30.00 -1.45 -30.57
CA TYR A 452 -31.00 -1.82 -31.59
C TYR A 452 -32.23 -0.93 -31.59
N ASP A 453 -32.48 -0.19 -30.50
CA ASP A 453 -33.76 0.46 -30.27
C ASP A 453 -33.71 1.99 -30.28
N ASN A 454 -32.52 2.55 -30.54
CA ASN A 454 -32.27 4.00 -30.61
C ASN A 454 -32.74 4.77 -29.36
N ARG A 455 -32.92 4.09 -28.23
CA ARG A 455 -33.21 4.75 -26.96
C ARG A 455 -31.94 5.34 -26.34
N PRO A 456 -32.00 6.54 -25.77
CA PRO A 456 -30.86 7.10 -25.09
C PRO A 456 -30.52 6.27 -23.84
N GLY A 457 -29.23 6.06 -23.61
CA GLY A 457 -28.76 5.33 -22.43
C GLY A 457 -27.28 5.02 -22.50
N GLY A 458 -26.68 4.88 -21.31
CA GLY A 458 -25.28 4.61 -21.14
C GLY A 458 -24.97 3.13 -20.88
N TYR A 459 -23.74 2.79 -21.15
CA TYR A 459 -23.16 1.50 -20.80
C TYR A 459 -21.76 1.68 -20.23
N GLN A 460 -21.30 0.68 -19.51
CA GLN A 460 -19.93 0.58 -19.01
C GLN A 460 -19.38 -0.80 -19.36
N GLY A 461 -18.11 -0.87 -19.72
CA GLY A 461 -17.45 -2.12 -20.02
C GLY A 461 -16.02 -2.20 -19.54
N LEU A 462 -15.47 -3.40 -19.63
CA LEU A 462 -14.08 -3.72 -19.29
C LEU A 462 -13.60 -4.83 -20.23
N VAL A 463 -12.40 -4.67 -20.79
CA VAL A 463 -11.69 -5.74 -21.49
C VAL A 463 -10.44 -6.10 -20.71
N THR A 464 -10.34 -7.34 -20.24
CA THR A 464 -9.17 -7.88 -19.57
C THR A 464 -8.46 -8.93 -20.41
N ILE A 465 -7.20 -9.17 -20.09
CA ILE A 465 -6.38 -10.26 -20.61
C ILE A 465 -6.06 -11.20 -19.44
N GLU A 466 -6.25 -12.51 -19.66
CA GLU A 466 -5.97 -13.60 -18.71
C GLU A 466 -4.64 -14.29 -19.01
#